data_8988039e1111f771adddfd7a0095d382
#
_entry.id   8988039e1111f771adddfd7a0095d382
#
_cell.length_a   1.000
_cell.length_b   1.000
_cell.length_c   1.000
_cell.angle_alpha   90.00
_cell.angle_beta   90.00
_cell.angle_gamma   90.00
#
_symmetry.space_group_name_H-M   'P 1'
#
loop_
_entity.id
_entity.type
_entity.pdbx_description
1 polymer ?
#
loop_
_entity_poly.entity_id
_entity_poly.type
_entity_poly.pdbx_seq_one_letter_code
_entity_poly.pdbx_strand_id
1 'polypeptide(L)'
;MLDTPTETNKQVEKFYRWWLQLNRLKAINSGVSDVVRAAMDDEPVRFGANTTYAHGTFTDLLVTNPVSVPIALADIYGNRMDRGGLLTLPGILAAGATPTRTSPTKRGIFIRDQLLCESIPPPPVNEPVVPPQIQWQGRTLRQELETLQDNQTCRTCHSLVDTLGFAYERFDRVGRWRNSDNGQPIDDSGLLDGQPVNGPQAMGMILAGSRQAQRCFSQRWLEFAMSEMQGRPLIEGASPTVDPSAVDDVEKWAVGHQFEIREIIVGVTRSSAFLAP
;
A
#
# COMPACT_ATOMS: atom_id res chain seq x y z
N MET A 1 -28.14 -0.37 -5.12
CA MET A 1 -27.35 -0.82 -6.29
C MET A 1 -26.06 -1.55 -5.91
N LEU A 2 -25.52 -1.38 -4.71
CA LEU A 2 -24.33 -2.12 -4.20
C LEU A 2 -24.65 -3.48 -3.56
N ASP A 3 -25.93 -3.87 -3.51
CA ASP A 3 -26.38 -5.09 -2.83
C ASP A 3 -26.62 -6.29 -3.76
N THR A 4 -26.37 -6.14 -5.06
CA THR A 4 -26.47 -7.24 -6.02
C THR A 4 -25.09 -7.86 -6.28
N PRO A 5 -24.91 -9.19 -6.09
CA PRO A 5 -23.58 -9.82 -5.97
C PRO A 5 -22.76 -9.95 -7.25
N THR A 6 -23.10 -9.40 -8.40
CA THR A 6 -22.47 -9.89 -9.64
C THR A 6 -21.51 -8.93 -10.32
N GLU A 7 -21.91 -7.71 -10.68
CA GLU A 7 -21.01 -6.81 -11.43
C GLU A 7 -20.34 -5.75 -10.54
N THR A 8 -21.08 -5.25 -9.56
CA THR A 8 -20.55 -4.23 -8.62
C THR A 8 -19.39 -4.80 -7.77
N ASN A 9 -19.50 -6.07 -7.35
CA ASN A 9 -18.45 -6.75 -6.59
C ASN A 9 -17.16 -6.85 -7.40
N LYS A 10 -17.27 -7.18 -8.70
CA LYS A 10 -16.11 -7.24 -9.60
C LYS A 10 -15.41 -5.89 -9.74
N GLN A 11 -16.15 -4.78 -9.78
CA GLN A 11 -15.54 -3.45 -9.89
C GLN A 11 -14.82 -3.05 -8.61
N VAL A 12 -15.37 -3.34 -7.42
CA VAL A 12 -14.70 -3.10 -6.15
C VAL A 12 -13.42 -3.92 -6.03
N GLU A 13 -13.48 -5.22 -6.35
CA GLU A 13 -12.29 -6.09 -6.36
C GLU A 13 -11.25 -5.62 -7.38
N LYS A 14 -11.68 -5.18 -8.57
CA LYS A 14 -10.81 -4.63 -9.61
C LYS A 14 -10.10 -3.37 -9.15
N PHE A 15 -10.81 -2.47 -8.46
CA PHE A 15 -10.22 -1.29 -7.83
C PHE A 15 -9.11 -1.69 -6.86
N TYR A 16 -9.37 -2.57 -5.89
CA TYR A 16 -8.36 -2.96 -4.91
C TYR A 16 -7.15 -3.62 -5.57
N ARG A 17 -7.36 -4.46 -6.56
CA ARG A 17 -6.27 -5.12 -7.31
C ARG A 17 -5.37 -4.10 -8.01
N TRP A 18 -5.96 -3.11 -8.66
CA TRP A 18 -5.23 -2.02 -9.31
C TRP A 18 -4.53 -1.11 -8.30
N TRP A 19 -5.27 -0.59 -7.32
CA TRP A 19 -4.75 0.34 -6.32
C TRP A 19 -3.59 -0.26 -5.52
N LEU A 20 -3.68 -1.52 -5.13
CA LEU A 20 -2.68 -2.22 -4.33
C LEU A 20 -1.49 -2.75 -5.16
N GLN A 21 -1.49 -2.57 -6.48
CA GLN A 21 -0.40 -2.97 -7.38
C GLN A 21 0.00 -4.45 -7.23
N LEU A 22 -0.98 -5.35 -7.10
CA LEU A 22 -0.75 -6.76 -6.80
C LEU A 22 -0.12 -7.56 -7.94
N ASN A 23 -0.07 -7.03 -9.17
CA ASN A 23 0.67 -7.64 -10.27
C ASN A 23 2.17 -7.81 -9.97
N ARG A 24 2.71 -6.96 -9.06
CA ARG A 24 4.09 -7.05 -8.57
C ARG A 24 4.42 -8.37 -7.85
N LEU A 25 3.40 -9.07 -7.35
CA LEU A 25 3.57 -10.41 -6.75
C LEU A 25 4.11 -11.44 -7.74
N LYS A 26 3.91 -11.25 -9.05
CA LYS A 26 4.47 -12.11 -10.10
C LYS A 26 5.99 -12.15 -10.11
N ALA A 27 6.65 -11.08 -9.64
CA ALA A 27 8.10 -11.01 -9.54
C ALA A 27 8.67 -11.78 -8.33
N ILE A 28 7.81 -12.25 -7.40
CA ILE A 28 8.24 -12.95 -6.17
C ILE A 28 8.09 -14.46 -6.38
N ASN A 29 8.95 -15.02 -7.22
CA ASN A 29 8.87 -16.44 -7.60
C ASN A 29 9.68 -17.40 -6.71
N SER A 30 10.62 -16.89 -5.89
CA SER A 30 11.52 -17.77 -5.13
C SER A 30 10.96 -18.13 -3.76
N GLY A 31 10.75 -19.43 -3.52
CA GLY A 31 10.42 -19.98 -2.20
C GLY A 31 8.97 -19.77 -1.74
N VAL A 32 8.05 -19.44 -2.67
CA VAL A 32 6.61 -19.34 -2.41
C VAL A 32 5.86 -20.22 -3.40
N SER A 33 5.02 -21.14 -2.92
CA SER A 33 4.21 -22.00 -3.79
C SER A 33 3.14 -21.19 -4.52
N ASP A 34 2.64 -21.72 -5.64
CA ASP A 34 1.57 -21.07 -6.41
C ASP A 34 0.30 -20.88 -5.57
N VAL A 35 -0.02 -21.83 -4.70
CA VAL A 35 -1.18 -21.77 -3.80
C VAL A 35 -1.03 -20.62 -2.80
N VAL A 36 0.14 -20.46 -2.19
CA VAL A 36 0.43 -19.36 -1.27
C VAL A 36 0.41 -18.02 -2.01
N ARG A 37 1.00 -17.96 -3.20
CA ARG A 37 1.00 -16.72 -4.01
C ARG A 37 -0.42 -16.31 -4.44
N ALA A 38 -1.25 -17.27 -4.84
CA ALA A 38 -2.65 -17.01 -5.16
C ALA A 38 -3.43 -16.49 -3.94
N ALA A 39 -3.18 -17.05 -2.75
CA ALA A 39 -3.79 -16.56 -1.52
C ALA A 39 -3.30 -15.14 -1.14
N MET A 40 -2.01 -14.83 -1.34
CA MET A 40 -1.45 -13.48 -1.15
C MET A 40 -2.06 -12.46 -2.12
N ASP A 41 -2.39 -12.86 -3.34
CA ASP A 41 -3.02 -12.00 -4.35
C ASP A 41 -4.50 -11.73 -4.02
N ASP A 42 -5.20 -12.72 -3.48
CA ASP A 42 -6.64 -12.68 -3.22
C ASP A 42 -7.00 -12.02 -1.87
N GLU A 43 -6.21 -12.28 -0.82
CA GLU A 43 -6.50 -11.81 0.54
C GLU A 43 -6.66 -10.29 0.66
N PRO A 44 -5.76 -9.43 0.15
CA PRO A 44 -5.91 -7.98 0.26
C PRO A 44 -7.13 -7.46 -0.51
N VAL A 45 -7.43 -8.07 -1.64
CA VAL A 45 -8.61 -7.73 -2.46
C VAL A 45 -9.88 -8.04 -1.69
N ARG A 46 -10.00 -9.24 -1.12
CA ARG A 46 -11.15 -9.63 -0.30
C ARG A 46 -11.27 -8.80 0.97
N PHE A 47 -10.14 -8.50 1.62
CA PHE A 47 -10.14 -7.66 2.81
C PHE A 47 -10.72 -6.28 2.50
N GLY A 48 -10.25 -5.63 1.44
CA GLY A 48 -10.75 -4.33 1.00
C GLY A 48 -12.22 -4.38 0.57
N ALA A 49 -12.60 -5.37 -0.24
CA ALA A 49 -13.98 -5.54 -0.69
C ALA A 49 -14.94 -5.81 0.49
N ASN A 50 -14.59 -6.69 1.41
CA ASN A 50 -15.40 -6.97 2.59
C ASN A 50 -15.55 -5.74 3.50
N THR A 51 -14.47 -4.97 3.70
CA THR A 51 -14.55 -3.69 4.43
C THR A 51 -15.52 -2.74 3.75
N THR A 52 -15.47 -2.63 2.42
CA THR A 52 -16.40 -1.81 1.64
C THR A 52 -17.85 -2.27 1.81
N TYR A 53 -18.11 -3.57 1.71
CA TYR A 53 -19.49 -4.11 1.81
C TYR A 53 -20.04 -4.05 3.24
N ALA A 54 -19.18 -4.11 4.25
CA ALA A 54 -19.56 -3.98 5.65
C ALA A 54 -19.76 -2.52 6.10
N HIS A 55 -19.84 -1.55 5.18
CA HIS A 55 -19.90 -0.12 5.50
C HIS A 55 -18.69 0.40 6.29
N GLY A 56 -17.53 -0.24 6.10
CA GLY A 56 -16.29 0.19 6.72
C GLY A 56 -15.75 1.49 6.14
N THR A 57 -14.98 2.17 6.96
CA THR A 57 -14.33 3.44 6.64
C THR A 57 -12.92 3.23 6.11
N PHE A 58 -12.31 4.30 5.56
CA PHE A 58 -10.88 4.30 5.26
C PHE A 58 -10.02 3.98 6.48
N THR A 59 -10.44 4.42 7.67
CA THR A 59 -9.78 4.06 8.94
C THR A 59 -9.82 2.56 9.18
N ASP A 60 -11.00 1.94 9.06
CA ASP A 60 -11.15 0.49 9.26
C ASP A 60 -10.24 -0.29 8.32
N LEU A 61 -10.09 0.16 7.08
CA LEU A 61 -9.20 -0.47 6.10
C LEU A 61 -7.73 -0.49 6.57
N LEU A 62 -7.28 0.55 7.26
CA LEU A 62 -5.88 0.70 7.66
C LEU A 62 -5.54 0.16 9.05
N VAL A 63 -6.55 0.00 9.95
CA VAL A 63 -6.28 -0.37 11.34
C VAL A 63 -6.92 -1.68 11.78
N THR A 64 -7.97 -2.14 11.07
CA THR A 64 -8.69 -3.36 11.47
C THR A 64 -7.93 -4.61 11.04
N ASN A 65 -7.82 -5.56 11.93
CA ASN A 65 -7.22 -6.87 11.62
C ASN A 65 -8.18 -7.73 10.77
N PRO A 66 -7.65 -8.60 9.89
CA PRO A 66 -8.49 -9.54 9.16
C PRO A 66 -9.21 -10.48 10.14
N VAL A 67 -10.51 -10.68 9.89
CA VAL A 67 -11.36 -11.58 10.71
C VAL A 67 -10.99 -13.05 10.49
N SER A 68 -10.51 -13.38 9.31
CA SER A 68 -10.11 -14.75 8.94
C SER A 68 -8.85 -14.70 8.08
N VAL A 69 -8.02 -15.74 8.22
CA VAL A 69 -6.79 -15.92 7.45
C VAL A 69 -6.98 -17.10 6.51
N PRO A 70 -6.66 -16.95 5.22
CA PRO A 70 -6.62 -18.08 4.30
C PRO A 70 -5.71 -19.19 4.84
N ILE A 71 -6.16 -20.45 4.78
CA ILE A 71 -5.40 -21.57 5.31
C ILE A 71 -3.99 -21.68 4.67
N ALA A 72 -3.86 -21.30 3.42
CA ALA A 72 -2.59 -21.26 2.71
C ALA A 72 -1.60 -20.24 3.28
N LEU A 73 -2.07 -19.25 4.04
CA LEU A 73 -1.24 -18.21 4.67
C LEU A 73 -1.00 -18.44 6.16
N ALA A 74 -1.55 -19.50 6.73
CA ALA A 74 -1.48 -19.77 8.17
C ALA A 74 -0.04 -19.76 8.70
N ASP A 75 0.90 -20.39 8.00
CA ASP A 75 2.33 -20.41 8.37
C ASP A 75 3.00 -19.03 8.30
N ILE A 76 2.50 -18.15 7.44
CA ILE A 76 3.03 -16.78 7.32
C ILE A 76 2.51 -15.90 8.47
N TYR A 77 1.26 -16.07 8.84
CA TYR A 77 0.68 -15.40 9.98
C TYR A 77 1.26 -15.91 11.31
N GLY A 78 1.47 -17.22 11.42
CA GLY A 78 1.87 -17.84 12.69
C GLY A 78 0.85 -17.51 13.77
N ASN A 79 1.33 -17.04 14.93
CA ASN A 79 0.48 -16.64 16.06
C ASN A 79 0.14 -15.13 16.04
N ARG A 80 0.39 -14.43 14.93
CA ARG A 80 0.24 -12.98 14.84
C ARG A 80 -0.97 -12.60 13.99
N MET A 81 -2.13 -12.52 14.66
CA MET A 81 -3.36 -11.99 14.06
C MET A 81 -3.49 -10.46 14.20
N ASP A 82 -2.79 -9.87 15.17
CA ASP A 82 -2.75 -8.43 15.49
C ASP A 82 -1.76 -7.66 14.61
N ARG A 83 -1.99 -7.68 13.29
CA ARG A 83 -1.01 -7.13 12.34
C ARG A 83 -1.20 -5.64 12.09
N GLY A 84 -2.43 -5.14 12.09
CA GLY A 84 -2.72 -3.72 11.88
C GLY A 84 -3.09 -3.37 10.43
N GLY A 85 -4.23 -3.85 9.96
CA GLY A 85 -4.87 -3.42 8.72
C GLY A 85 -4.21 -3.89 7.43
N LEU A 86 -4.73 -3.36 6.33
CA LEU A 86 -4.41 -3.73 4.95
C LEU A 86 -2.91 -3.75 4.65
N LEU A 87 -2.17 -2.75 5.15
CA LEU A 87 -0.74 -2.56 4.81
C LEU A 87 0.17 -3.66 5.36
N THR A 88 -0.33 -4.47 6.27
CA THR A 88 0.42 -5.57 6.89
C THR A 88 0.07 -6.94 6.35
N LEU A 89 -0.85 -7.02 5.40
CA LEU A 89 -1.22 -8.29 4.77
C LEU A 89 -0.06 -8.85 3.95
N PRO A 90 0.17 -10.17 3.98
CA PRO A 90 1.27 -10.83 3.27
C PRO A 90 1.40 -10.42 1.81
N GLY A 91 0.29 -10.31 1.09
CA GLY A 91 0.29 -9.90 -0.32
C GLY A 91 0.87 -8.50 -0.55
N ILE A 92 0.51 -7.53 0.31
CA ILE A 92 1.01 -6.15 0.22
C ILE A 92 2.50 -6.08 0.57
N LEU A 93 2.89 -6.73 1.67
CA LEU A 93 4.28 -6.78 2.11
C LEU A 93 5.19 -7.44 1.07
N ALA A 94 4.68 -8.50 0.42
CA ALA A 94 5.39 -9.23 -0.61
C ALA A 94 5.46 -8.42 -1.92
N ALA A 95 4.41 -7.73 -2.35
CA ALA A 95 4.43 -6.84 -3.51
C ALA A 95 5.48 -5.71 -3.35
N GLY A 96 5.71 -5.26 -2.11
CA GLY A 96 6.75 -4.30 -1.75
C GLY A 96 8.11 -4.91 -1.44
N ALA A 97 8.41 -6.15 -1.87
CA ALA A 97 9.68 -6.82 -1.62
C ALA A 97 10.49 -7.06 -2.91
N THR A 98 11.65 -7.69 -2.77
CA THR A 98 12.42 -8.27 -3.87
C THR A 98 12.33 -9.80 -3.82
N PRO A 99 12.76 -10.54 -4.84
CA PRO A 99 12.74 -11.99 -4.81
C PRO A 99 13.49 -12.63 -3.64
N THR A 100 14.49 -11.95 -3.10
CA THR A 100 15.41 -12.48 -2.10
C THR A 100 15.31 -11.84 -0.72
N ARG A 101 14.74 -10.59 -0.62
CA ARG A 101 14.74 -9.82 0.63
C ARG A 101 13.60 -8.81 0.69
N THR A 102 13.41 -8.18 1.84
CA THR A 102 12.54 -7.00 2.02
C THR A 102 13.06 -5.80 1.21
N SER A 103 12.23 -4.79 1.04
CA SER A 103 12.65 -3.54 0.42
C SER A 103 11.91 -2.37 1.09
N PRO A 104 12.51 -1.74 2.12
CA PRO A 104 11.96 -0.54 2.72
C PRO A 104 11.66 0.53 1.68
N THR A 105 12.56 0.74 0.72
CA THR A 105 12.38 1.70 -0.38
C THR A 105 11.09 1.47 -1.17
N LYS A 106 10.82 0.23 -1.60
CA LYS A 106 9.58 -0.10 -2.35
C LYS A 106 8.32 0.06 -1.50
N ARG A 107 8.38 -0.34 -0.22
CA ARG A 107 7.27 -0.18 0.73
C ARG A 107 6.98 1.31 0.97
N GLY A 108 8.02 2.13 1.11
CA GLY A 108 7.89 3.57 1.27
C GLY A 108 7.39 4.27 0.00
N ILE A 109 7.87 3.90 -1.18
CA ILE A 109 7.34 4.39 -2.45
C ILE A 109 5.85 4.09 -2.58
N PHE A 110 5.42 2.86 -2.22
CA PHE A 110 4.00 2.49 -2.24
C PHE A 110 3.16 3.40 -1.34
N ILE A 111 3.63 3.71 -0.13
CA ILE A 111 2.92 4.61 0.80
C ILE A 111 2.83 6.02 0.20
N ARG A 112 3.93 6.58 -0.28
CA ARG A 112 3.96 7.91 -0.88
C ARG A 112 3.03 8.00 -2.09
N ASP A 113 3.16 7.07 -3.02
CA ASP A 113 2.41 7.07 -4.28
C ASP A 113 0.93 6.71 -4.05
N GLN A 114 0.63 5.56 -3.43
CA GLN A 114 -0.74 5.03 -3.39
C GLN A 114 -1.59 5.59 -2.26
N LEU A 115 -0.98 6.00 -1.14
CA LEU A 115 -1.72 6.47 0.03
C LEU A 115 -1.63 7.98 0.25
N LEU A 116 -0.57 8.64 -0.26
CA LEU A 116 -0.39 10.08 -0.11
C LEU A 116 -0.52 10.84 -1.43
N CYS A 117 -0.65 10.14 -2.56
CA CYS A 117 -0.68 10.72 -3.92
C CYS A 117 0.54 11.61 -4.23
N GLU A 118 1.70 11.24 -3.69
CA GLU A 118 2.97 11.92 -3.91
C GLU A 118 3.79 11.17 -4.96
N SER A 119 4.12 11.84 -6.05
CA SER A 119 4.98 11.27 -7.08
C SER A 119 6.44 11.32 -6.63
N ILE A 120 7.08 10.16 -6.56
CA ILE A 120 8.52 10.06 -6.33
C ILE A 120 9.23 10.09 -7.69
N PRO A 121 10.13 11.05 -7.92
CA PRO A 121 10.86 11.12 -9.19
C PRO A 121 11.64 9.82 -9.44
N PRO A 122 11.73 9.35 -10.70
CA PRO A 122 12.58 8.22 -11.02
C PRO A 122 14.06 8.56 -10.72
N PRO A 123 14.88 7.54 -10.45
CA PRO A 123 16.33 7.74 -10.29
C PRO A 123 16.92 8.47 -11.49
N PRO A 124 17.96 9.31 -11.30
CA PRO A 124 18.65 9.97 -12.40
C PRO A 124 19.17 8.95 -13.41
N VAL A 125 18.93 9.20 -14.70
CA VAL A 125 19.29 8.26 -15.81
C VAL A 125 20.78 7.93 -15.92
N ASN A 126 21.65 8.75 -15.35
CA ASN A 126 23.11 8.59 -15.41
C ASN A 126 23.72 7.97 -14.13
N GLU A 127 22.92 7.72 -13.11
CA GLU A 127 23.37 7.01 -11.92
C GLU A 127 23.11 5.52 -12.12
N PRO A 128 24.15 4.67 -11.99
CA PRO A 128 23.90 3.24 -11.98
C PRO A 128 22.98 2.94 -10.80
N VAL A 129 21.79 2.43 -11.09
CA VAL A 129 20.94 1.80 -10.07
C VAL A 129 21.66 0.51 -9.67
N VAL A 130 22.79 0.66 -9.00
CA VAL A 130 23.48 -0.45 -8.37
C VAL A 130 22.72 -0.73 -7.10
N PRO A 131 22.01 -1.87 -7.01
CA PRO A 131 21.58 -2.32 -5.70
C PRO A 131 22.84 -2.31 -4.83
N PRO A 132 22.82 -1.71 -3.63
CA PRO A 132 24.00 -1.77 -2.79
C PRO A 132 24.46 -3.22 -2.77
N GLN A 133 25.70 -3.44 -3.14
CA GLN A 133 26.37 -4.73 -2.94
C GLN A 133 26.37 -4.91 -1.44
N ILE A 134 25.32 -5.56 -0.94
CA ILE A 134 25.15 -5.75 0.51
C ILE A 134 26.28 -6.66 0.92
N GLN A 135 27.31 -6.04 1.46
CA GLN A 135 28.31 -6.76 2.20
C GLN A 135 27.66 -7.10 3.53
N TRP A 136 27.10 -8.30 3.62
CA TRP A 136 26.47 -8.88 4.81
C TRP A 136 27.46 -9.03 5.98
N GLN A 137 28.12 -7.95 6.35
CA GLN A 137 29.08 -7.91 7.45
C GLN A 137 28.38 -7.72 8.82
N GLY A 138 27.28 -8.43 9.04
CA GLY A 138 26.54 -8.34 10.31
C GLY A 138 25.66 -7.10 10.45
N ARG A 139 25.45 -6.31 9.40
CA ARG A 139 24.56 -5.15 9.39
C ARG A 139 23.14 -5.53 9.04
N THR A 140 22.15 -4.78 9.57
CA THR A 140 20.76 -4.87 9.12
C THR A 140 20.61 -4.18 7.77
N LEU A 141 19.53 -4.53 7.03
CA LEU A 141 19.20 -3.84 5.79
C LEU A 141 18.99 -2.34 5.99
N ARG A 142 18.41 -1.93 7.14
CA ARG A 142 18.30 -0.52 7.53
C ARG A 142 19.66 0.16 7.55
N GLN A 143 20.62 -0.39 8.28
CA GLN A 143 21.97 0.16 8.37
C GLN A 143 22.66 0.26 7.01
N GLU A 144 22.42 -0.69 6.10
CA GLU A 144 22.93 -0.64 4.74
C GLU A 144 22.30 0.52 3.93
N LEU A 145 20.99 0.71 4.03
CA LEU A 145 20.29 1.78 3.32
C LEU A 145 20.66 3.17 3.90
N GLU A 146 20.88 3.26 5.20
CA GLU A 146 21.34 4.51 5.84
C GLU A 146 22.71 4.95 5.31
N THR A 147 23.60 4.02 4.93
CA THR A 147 24.89 4.40 4.30
C THR A 147 24.71 5.02 2.91
N LEU A 148 23.62 4.75 2.21
CA LEU A 148 23.34 5.42 0.93
C LEU A 148 23.03 6.91 1.11
N GLN A 149 22.57 7.30 2.29
CA GLN A 149 22.26 8.69 2.61
C GLN A 149 23.52 9.56 2.82
N ASP A 150 24.71 8.96 2.85
CA ASP A 150 25.97 9.70 2.81
C ASP A 150 26.20 10.34 1.44
N ASN A 151 25.63 9.76 0.37
CA ASN A 151 25.61 10.35 -0.96
C ASN A 151 24.42 11.30 -1.09
N GLN A 152 24.67 12.57 -1.41
CA GLN A 152 23.63 13.60 -1.52
C GLN A 152 22.56 13.26 -2.58
N THR A 153 22.96 12.69 -3.71
CA THR A 153 22.04 12.29 -4.80
C THR A 153 21.08 11.20 -4.31
N CYS A 154 21.60 10.18 -3.63
CA CYS A 154 20.79 9.08 -3.09
C CYS A 154 19.89 9.54 -1.93
N ARG A 155 20.41 10.41 -1.06
CA ARG A 155 19.70 10.95 0.10
C ARG A 155 18.39 11.60 -0.28
N THR A 156 18.33 12.36 -1.36
CA THR A 156 17.16 13.13 -1.77
C THR A 156 15.89 12.27 -1.87
N CYS A 157 16.00 11.05 -2.42
CA CYS A 157 14.87 10.13 -2.54
C CYS A 157 14.78 9.17 -1.34
N HIS A 158 15.91 8.57 -0.93
CA HIS A 158 15.91 7.55 0.13
C HIS A 158 15.46 8.07 1.49
N SER A 159 15.77 9.32 1.84
CA SER A 159 15.27 9.93 3.08
C SER A 159 13.75 10.08 3.13
N LEU A 160 13.09 10.21 1.98
CA LEU A 160 11.64 10.36 1.89
C LEU A 160 10.91 9.02 1.99
N VAL A 161 11.51 7.94 1.49
CA VAL A 161 10.80 6.67 1.31
C VAL A 161 11.28 5.59 2.28
N ASP A 162 12.59 5.47 2.55
CA ASP A 162 13.12 4.38 3.38
C ASP A 162 12.62 4.45 4.82
N THR A 163 12.49 5.66 5.37
CA THR A 163 11.98 5.89 6.72
C THR A 163 10.55 5.38 6.93
N LEU A 164 9.72 5.43 5.89
CA LEU A 164 8.37 4.85 5.90
C LEU A 164 8.42 3.32 5.84
N GLY A 165 9.31 2.80 5.01
CA GLY A 165 9.45 1.36 4.81
C GLY A 165 10.05 0.65 6.02
N PHE A 166 10.90 1.31 6.81
CA PHE A 166 11.48 0.75 8.03
C PHE A 166 10.43 0.33 9.05
N ALA A 167 9.29 1.01 9.13
CA ALA A 167 8.18 0.65 10.00
C ALA A 167 7.65 -0.79 9.74
N TYR A 168 7.96 -1.37 8.58
CA TYR A 168 7.51 -2.71 8.19
C TYR A 168 8.63 -3.76 8.21
N GLU A 169 9.84 -3.46 8.69
CA GLU A 169 10.98 -4.38 8.64
C GLU A 169 10.86 -5.58 9.58
N ARG A 170 9.96 -5.53 10.56
CA ARG A 170 9.57 -6.73 11.32
C ARG A 170 8.81 -7.78 10.48
N PHE A 171 8.43 -7.44 9.28
CA PHE A 171 7.88 -8.41 8.33
C PHE A 171 8.94 -8.74 7.26
N ASP A 172 9.22 -10.02 7.10
CA ASP A 172 10.11 -10.51 6.06
C ASP A 172 9.54 -10.26 4.64
N ARG A 173 10.23 -10.75 3.61
CA ARG A 173 9.82 -10.55 2.21
C ARG A 173 8.49 -11.18 1.82
N VAL A 174 7.99 -12.13 2.61
CA VAL A 174 6.69 -12.80 2.39
C VAL A 174 5.67 -12.44 3.47
N GLY A 175 6.03 -11.55 4.38
CA GLY A 175 5.15 -11.06 5.43
C GLY A 175 5.18 -11.88 6.72
N ARG A 176 6.14 -12.77 6.95
CA ARG A 176 6.33 -13.41 8.25
C ARG A 176 6.95 -12.43 9.23
N TRP A 177 6.51 -12.50 10.47
CA TRP A 177 7.10 -11.70 11.53
C TRP A 177 8.51 -12.17 11.89
N ARG A 178 9.42 -11.23 12.10
CA ARG A 178 10.80 -11.46 12.53
C ARG A 178 11.24 -10.43 13.56
N ASN A 179 12.13 -10.81 14.48
CA ASN A 179 12.68 -9.92 15.51
C ASN A 179 14.11 -9.46 15.20
N SER A 180 14.77 -10.14 14.26
CA SER A 180 16.15 -9.84 13.88
C SER A 180 16.32 -9.84 12.37
N ASP A 181 17.29 -9.05 11.91
CA ASP A 181 17.78 -9.02 10.56
C ASP A 181 19.29 -9.24 10.60
N ASN A 182 19.78 -10.25 9.88
CA ASN A 182 21.20 -10.64 9.89
C ASN A 182 21.83 -10.79 11.30
N GLY A 183 21.05 -11.33 12.25
CA GLY A 183 21.45 -11.56 13.64
C GLY A 183 21.38 -10.33 14.55
N GLN A 184 21.04 -9.16 14.03
CA GLN A 184 20.87 -7.93 14.80
C GLN A 184 19.39 -7.66 15.10
N PRO A 185 19.03 -7.05 16.25
CA PRO A 185 17.68 -6.61 16.53
C PRO A 185 17.17 -5.65 15.46
N ILE A 186 15.89 -5.81 15.06
CA ILE A 186 15.25 -4.89 14.11
C ILE A 186 14.80 -3.62 14.84
N ASP A 187 15.23 -2.48 14.30
CA ASP A 187 14.67 -1.17 14.58
C ASP A 187 13.63 -0.84 13.51
N ASP A 188 12.35 -0.86 13.92
CA ASP A 188 11.18 -0.54 13.09
C ASP A 188 10.65 0.88 13.32
N SER A 189 11.46 1.76 13.90
CA SER A 189 11.16 3.18 13.96
C SER A 189 11.29 3.84 12.57
N GLY A 190 10.46 4.81 12.29
CA GLY A 190 10.44 5.54 11.03
C GLY A 190 10.01 6.99 11.22
N LEU A 191 9.86 7.70 10.12
CA LEU A 191 9.36 9.07 10.08
C LEU A 191 8.38 9.22 8.91
N LEU A 192 7.22 9.81 9.19
CA LEU A 192 6.32 10.33 8.16
C LEU A 192 6.26 11.85 8.30
N ASP A 193 6.90 12.56 7.37
CA ASP A 193 6.97 14.03 7.32
C ASP A 193 7.42 14.66 8.65
N GLY A 194 8.44 14.05 9.27
CA GLY A 194 8.97 14.48 10.57
C GLY A 194 8.24 13.94 11.79
N GLN A 195 7.08 13.28 11.62
CA GLN A 195 6.35 12.63 12.70
C GLN A 195 6.93 11.24 12.97
N PRO A 196 7.37 10.92 14.20
CA PRO A 196 7.87 9.60 14.53
C PRO A 196 6.80 8.51 14.37
N VAL A 197 7.22 7.38 13.80
CA VAL A 197 6.39 6.19 13.60
C VAL A 197 7.10 5.00 14.23
N ASN A 198 6.42 4.25 15.07
CA ASN A 198 6.95 3.05 15.72
C ASN A 198 6.16 1.82 15.26
N GLY A 199 6.64 1.19 14.22
CA GLY A 199 6.06 -0.01 13.65
C GLY A 199 4.82 0.21 12.78
N PRO A 200 4.28 -0.87 12.22
CA PRO A 200 3.25 -0.81 11.18
C PRO A 200 1.88 -0.36 11.70
N GLN A 201 1.51 -0.67 12.94
CA GLN A 201 0.24 -0.24 13.53
C GLN A 201 0.19 1.28 13.69
N ALA A 202 1.29 1.88 14.19
CA ALA A 202 1.39 3.34 14.32
C ALA A 202 1.32 4.01 12.94
N MET A 203 1.97 3.44 11.92
CA MET A 203 1.86 3.93 10.54
C MET A 203 0.42 3.89 10.04
N GLY A 204 -0.28 2.78 10.24
CA GLY A 204 -1.69 2.64 9.86
C GLY A 204 -2.58 3.71 10.53
N MET A 205 -2.41 3.95 11.83
CA MET A 205 -3.17 4.97 12.57
C MET A 205 -2.89 6.40 12.08
N ILE A 206 -1.63 6.72 11.83
CA ILE A 206 -1.23 8.05 11.32
C ILE A 206 -1.83 8.29 9.93
N LEU A 207 -1.71 7.31 9.04
CA LEU A 207 -2.28 7.41 7.69
C LEU A 207 -3.82 7.49 7.72
N ALA A 208 -4.48 6.72 8.60
CA ALA A 208 -5.92 6.75 8.77
C ALA A 208 -6.43 8.13 9.21
N GLY A 209 -5.69 8.83 10.08
CA GLY A 209 -5.98 10.20 10.53
C GLY A 209 -5.51 11.29 9.56
N SER A 210 -4.71 10.96 8.55
CA SER A 210 -4.16 11.94 7.61
C SER A 210 -5.21 12.40 6.60
N ARG A 211 -5.49 13.71 6.59
CA ARG A 211 -6.36 14.33 5.58
C ARG A 211 -5.85 14.09 4.15
N GLN A 212 -4.54 14.14 3.97
CA GLN A 212 -3.92 13.89 2.68
C GLN A 212 -4.17 12.44 2.21
N ALA A 213 -4.03 11.45 3.11
CA ALA A 213 -4.28 10.06 2.77
C ALA A 213 -5.76 9.79 2.46
N GLN A 214 -6.68 10.38 3.23
CA GLN A 214 -8.12 10.30 3.01
C GLN A 214 -8.52 10.91 1.65
N ARG A 215 -7.98 12.09 1.34
CA ARG A 215 -8.17 12.75 0.03
C ARG A 215 -7.58 11.91 -1.11
N CYS A 216 -6.37 11.39 -0.92
CA CYS A 216 -5.72 10.54 -1.91
C CYS A 216 -6.55 9.29 -2.20
N PHE A 217 -7.09 8.61 -1.19
CA PHE A 217 -7.95 7.45 -1.39
C PHE A 217 -9.23 7.79 -2.16
N SER A 218 -9.84 8.95 -1.88
CA SER A 218 -10.99 9.48 -2.64
C SER A 218 -10.62 9.76 -4.10
N GLN A 219 -9.45 10.34 -4.33
CA GLN A 219 -8.91 10.57 -5.67
C GLN A 219 -8.67 9.25 -6.44
N ARG A 220 -8.13 8.21 -5.79
CA ARG A 220 -7.92 6.89 -6.42
C ARG A 220 -9.22 6.26 -6.90
N TRP A 221 -10.31 6.38 -6.12
CA TRP A 221 -11.62 5.94 -6.55
C TRP A 221 -12.14 6.70 -7.78
N LEU A 222 -11.94 8.03 -7.81
CA LEU A 222 -12.32 8.84 -8.98
C LEU A 222 -11.48 8.47 -10.22
N GLU A 223 -10.18 8.33 -10.08
CA GLU A 223 -9.26 7.92 -11.15
C GLU A 223 -9.66 6.55 -11.75
N PHE A 224 -9.98 5.61 -10.88
CA PHE A 224 -10.45 4.29 -11.29
C PHE A 224 -11.75 4.38 -12.08
N ALA A 225 -12.77 5.06 -11.54
CA ALA A 225 -14.07 5.19 -12.17
C ALA A 225 -14.00 5.89 -13.55
N MET A 226 -13.20 6.96 -13.64
CA MET A 226 -13.01 7.69 -14.90
C MET A 226 -12.28 6.85 -15.95
N SER A 227 -11.31 6.02 -15.54
CA SER A 227 -10.65 5.09 -16.46
C SER A 227 -11.61 4.03 -16.99
N GLU A 228 -12.45 3.44 -16.13
CA GLU A 228 -13.44 2.45 -16.53
C GLU A 228 -14.48 3.06 -17.50
N MET A 229 -14.99 4.25 -17.20
CA MET A 229 -15.95 4.95 -18.06
C MET A 229 -15.39 5.24 -19.45
N GLN A 230 -14.12 5.62 -19.54
CA GLN A 230 -13.44 5.99 -20.79
C GLN A 230 -12.86 4.81 -21.54
N GLY A 231 -13.02 3.58 -21.00
CA GLY A 231 -12.42 2.37 -21.57
C GLY A 231 -10.90 2.41 -21.61
N ARG A 232 -10.28 3.21 -20.75
CA ARG A 232 -8.80 3.33 -20.66
C ARG A 232 -8.23 2.17 -19.84
N PRO A 233 -7.11 1.59 -20.27
CA PRO A 233 -6.47 0.55 -19.48
C PRO A 233 -6.00 1.09 -18.13
N LEU A 234 -6.35 0.39 -17.06
CA LEU A 234 -5.80 0.63 -15.73
C LEU A 234 -4.38 0.07 -15.68
N ILE A 235 -3.40 0.95 -15.76
CA ILE A 235 -1.98 0.60 -15.68
C ILE A 235 -1.56 0.78 -14.22
N GLU A 236 -1.06 -0.28 -13.59
CA GLU A 236 -0.55 -0.18 -12.23
C GLU A 236 0.69 0.74 -12.20
N GLY A 237 0.70 1.65 -11.22
CA GLY A 237 1.75 2.67 -11.10
C GLY A 237 1.58 3.88 -12.03
N ALA A 238 0.50 3.93 -12.82
CA ALA A 238 0.10 5.12 -13.55
C ALA A 238 -1.28 5.56 -13.07
N SER A 239 -1.38 6.81 -12.63
CA SER A 239 -2.64 7.42 -12.22
C SER A 239 -3.18 8.28 -13.37
N PRO A 240 -4.41 8.03 -13.82
CA PRO A 240 -5.08 8.91 -14.75
C PRO A 240 -5.18 10.32 -14.16
N THR A 241 -4.97 11.33 -14.97
CA THR A 241 -5.17 12.72 -14.52
C THR A 241 -6.67 12.97 -14.37
N VAL A 242 -7.10 13.39 -13.21
CA VAL A 242 -8.46 13.84 -12.91
C VAL A 242 -8.45 15.32 -12.54
N ASP A 243 -9.57 15.99 -12.78
CA ASP A 243 -9.73 17.40 -12.43
C ASP A 243 -9.66 17.54 -10.89
N PRO A 244 -8.80 18.43 -10.35
CA PRO A 244 -8.74 18.69 -8.91
C PRO A 244 -10.08 19.11 -8.29
N SER A 245 -10.92 19.84 -9.02
CA SER A 245 -12.26 20.26 -8.54
C SER A 245 -13.19 19.06 -8.36
N ALA A 246 -13.09 18.05 -9.21
CA ALA A 246 -13.87 16.82 -9.05
C ALA A 246 -13.38 15.99 -7.85
N VAL A 247 -12.09 16.02 -7.54
CA VAL A 247 -11.56 15.43 -6.30
C VAL A 247 -12.10 16.17 -5.08
N ASP A 248 -12.19 17.50 -5.12
CA ASP A 248 -12.77 18.32 -4.05
C ASP A 248 -14.25 17.96 -3.81
N ASP A 249 -15.02 17.71 -4.87
CA ASP A 249 -16.43 17.29 -4.78
C ASP A 249 -16.53 15.94 -4.02
N VAL A 250 -15.71 14.96 -4.40
CA VAL A 250 -15.69 13.62 -3.76
C VAL A 250 -15.25 13.75 -2.30
N GLU A 251 -14.17 14.49 -2.02
CA GLU A 251 -13.68 14.70 -0.66
C GLU A 251 -14.72 15.35 0.23
N LYS A 252 -15.37 16.43 -0.24
CA LYS A 252 -16.42 17.13 0.51
C LYS A 252 -17.57 16.20 0.89
N TRP A 253 -17.99 15.33 -0.03
CA TRP A 253 -19.00 14.32 0.26
C TRP A 253 -18.48 13.31 1.30
N ALA A 254 -17.28 12.76 1.12
CA ALA A 254 -16.67 11.77 1.99
C ALA A 254 -16.50 12.27 3.44
N VAL A 255 -16.09 13.54 3.63
CA VAL A 255 -15.98 14.19 4.95
C VAL A 255 -17.34 14.16 5.68
N GLY A 256 -18.43 14.46 5.00
CA GLY A 256 -19.77 14.43 5.56
C GLY A 256 -20.23 13.03 5.98
N HIS A 257 -19.57 11.99 5.50
CA HIS A 257 -19.88 10.58 5.73
C HIS A 257 -18.71 9.81 6.38
N GLN A 258 -17.80 10.53 7.08
CA GLN A 258 -16.69 9.95 7.86
C GLN A 258 -15.77 9.03 7.05
N PHE A 259 -15.64 9.27 5.75
CA PHE A 259 -14.87 8.44 4.81
C PHE A 259 -15.32 6.97 4.80
N GLU A 260 -16.62 6.68 4.99
CA GLU A 260 -17.19 5.38 4.66
C GLU A 260 -16.93 5.09 3.17
N ILE A 261 -16.38 3.92 2.86
CA ILE A 261 -15.86 3.64 1.52
C ILE A 261 -16.98 3.62 0.47
N ARG A 262 -18.16 3.10 0.80
CA ARG A 262 -19.34 3.13 -0.10
C ARG A 262 -19.79 4.56 -0.40
N GLU A 263 -19.71 5.44 0.59
CA GLU A 263 -20.05 6.84 0.42
C GLU A 263 -18.99 7.60 -0.42
N ILE A 264 -17.71 7.20 -0.35
CA ILE A 264 -16.71 7.71 -1.30
C ILE A 264 -17.12 7.35 -2.74
N ILE A 265 -17.54 6.11 -2.99
CA ILE A 265 -18.00 5.67 -4.31
C ILE A 265 -19.25 6.45 -4.75
N VAL A 266 -20.20 6.72 -3.84
CA VAL A 266 -21.35 7.60 -4.11
C VAL A 266 -20.86 9.02 -4.46
N GLY A 267 -19.92 9.56 -3.71
CA GLY A 267 -19.29 10.87 -3.99
C GLY A 267 -18.71 10.95 -5.40
N VAL A 268 -18.05 9.89 -5.87
CA VAL A 268 -17.53 9.80 -7.25
C VAL A 268 -18.65 9.98 -8.27
N THR A 269 -19.78 9.26 -8.12
CA THR A 269 -20.92 9.37 -9.07
C THR A 269 -21.63 10.72 -9.04
N ARG A 270 -21.38 11.53 -7.99
CA ARG A 270 -21.94 12.88 -7.81
C ARG A 270 -20.97 13.99 -8.19
N SER A 271 -19.70 13.66 -8.48
CA SER A 271 -18.69 14.64 -8.84
C SER A 271 -18.97 15.29 -10.20
N SER A 272 -18.47 16.50 -10.37
CA SER A 272 -18.56 17.23 -11.63
C SER A 272 -17.96 16.45 -12.81
N ALA A 273 -16.88 15.70 -12.60
CA ALA A 273 -16.27 14.90 -13.65
C ALA A 273 -17.14 13.72 -14.12
N PHE A 274 -17.93 13.13 -13.23
CA PHE A 274 -18.80 12.01 -13.57
C PHE A 274 -20.12 12.46 -14.21
N LEU A 275 -20.59 13.66 -13.87
CA LEU A 275 -21.84 14.24 -14.37
C LEU A 275 -21.66 15.06 -15.63
N ALA A 276 -20.41 15.38 -16.03
CA ALA A 276 -20.13 16.09 -17.28
C ALA A 276 -20.49 15.19 -18.47
N PRO A 277 -21.22 15.73 -19.49
CA PRO A 277 -21.63 14.98 -20.66
C PRO A 277 -20.45 14.57 -21.56
#